data_c62f5ad3813ac37a29c802b24a3d2c2a
#
_entry.id   c62f5ad3813ac37a29c802b24a3d2c2a
#
_cell.length_a   1.000
_cell.length_b   1.000
_cell.length_c   1.000
_cell.angle_alpha   90.00
_cell.angle_beta   90.00
_cell.angle_gamma   90.00
#
_symmetry.space_group_name_H-M   'P 1'
#
loop_
_entity.id
_entity.type
_entity.pdbx_description
1 polymer ?
#
loop_
_entity_poly.entity_id
_entity_poly.type
_entity_poly.pdbx_seq_one_letter_code
_entity_poly.pdbx_strand_id
1 'polypeptide(L)'
;MMELEADRMANLKLDAKEFSPELKVVMEERRMRTEDNPHALVYERLNSVAFQAHPYRRPVIGWMNDLDNMTVADTQNWYHSWYAPNNATLVVVGDVDHETLFHLAEKYYGGIKSHTLPQRRPLVEPEQLGIKRLSVKAPAKLPYLAMAWKVPKLKDIDKDRDPYALQMLAAVLDGHEASRLAKNLVRGQKIAQSAGAGYDAALRGESLFILDGQPAEGHTIGELEAALRGEIRRIQESGVTAEELARVKTQTIAGQIYKRDSMMGQAMEI
;
A
#
# COMPACT_ATOMS: atom_id res chain seq x y z
N MET A 1 27.48 -5.28 7.89
CA MET A 1 26.21 -4.62 7.50
C MET A 1 25.99 -3.35 8.32
N MET A 2 25.87 -3.37 9.64
CA MET A 2 25.60 -2.18 10.49
C MET A 2 26.60 -1.04 10.29
N GLU A 3 27.89 -1.34 10.16
CA GLU A 3 28.93 -0.33 9.90
C GLU A 3 28.65 0.48 8.62
N LEU A 4 28.30 -0.21 7.52
CA LEU A 4 28.01 0.44 6.23
C LEU A 4 26.68 1.23 6.29
N GLU A 5 25.68 0.71 6.98
CA GLU A 5 24.39 1.40 7.11
C GLU A 5 24.51 2.64 8.04
N ALA A 6 25.30 2.56 9.09
CA ALA A 6 25.58 3.68 9.97
C ALA A 6 26.37 4.78 9.25
N ASP A 7 27.37 4.38 8.44
CA ASP A 7 28.13 5.31 7.61
C ASP A 7 27.22 5.97 6.55
N ARG A 8 26.36 5.20 5.89
CA ARG A 8 25.37 5.73 4.94
C ARG A 8 24.38 6.70 5.62
N MET A 9 23.99 6.44 6.87
CA MET A 9 23.12 7.35 7.61
C MET A 9 23.79 8.69 7.92
N ALA A 10 25.10 8.68 8.22
CA ALA A 10 25.83 9.86 8.71
C ALA A 10 26.60 10.61 7.63
N ASN A 11 27.13 9.90 6.63
CA ASN A 11 28.18 10.41 5.75
C ASN A 11 27.88 10.21 4.25
N LEU A 12 26.63 9.91 3.87
CA LEU A 12 26.27 9.72 2.47
C LEU A 12 26.64 10.96 1.63
N LYS A 13 27.45 10.74 0.60
CA LYS A 13 27.83 11.78 -0.35
C LYS A 13 26.90 11.71 -1.56
N LEU A 14 26.12 12.76 -1.74
CA LEU A 14 25.26 12.95 -2.89
C LEU A 14 25.91 14.01 -3.79
N ASP A 15 26.44 13.61 -4.93
CA ASP A 15 27.00 14.53 -5.90
C ASP A 15 26.23 14.52 -7.23
N ALA A 16 26.38 15.59 -8.02
CA ALA A 16 25.63 15.76 -9.26
C ALA A 16 25.98 14.74 -10.34
N LYS A 17 27.21 14.18 -10.29
CA LYS A 17 27.68 13.21 -11.27
C LYS A 17 26.98 11.87 -11.13
N GLU A 18 26.81 11.42 -9.90
CA GLU A 18 26.12 10.16 -9.59
C GLU A 18 24.59 10.35 -9.57
N PHE A 19 24.11 11.52 -9.13
CA PHE A 19 22.69 11.83 -9.07
C PHE A 19 22.01 11.81 -10.45
N SER A 20 22.64 12.42 -11.47
CA SER A 20 21.99 12.56 -12.77
C SER A 20 21.70 11.23 -13.49
N PRO A 21 22.59 10.22 -13.54
CA PRO A 21 22.25 8.91 -14.07
C PRO A 21 21.22 8.18 -13.20
N GLU A 22 21.30 8.27 -11.86
CA GLU A 22 20.35 7.62 -10.96
C GLU A 22 18.93 8.19 -11.11
N LEU A 23 18.79 9.49 -11.26
CA LEU A 23 17.50 10.12 -11.54
C LEU A 23 16.84 9.55 -12.82
N LYS A 24 17.65 9.29 -13.86
CA LYS A 24 17.17 8.67 -15.10
C LYS A 24 16.70 7.23 -14.86
N VAL A 25 17.38 6.48 -13.99
CA VAL A 25 16.93 5.12 -13.57
C VAL A 25 15.58 5.20 -12.88
N VAL A 26 15.39 6.14 -11.95
CA VAL A 26 14.08 6.36 -11.28
C VAL A 26 12.99 6.76 -12.29
N MET A 27 13.30 7.59 -13.27
CA MET A 27 12.36 7.96 -14.35
C MET A 27 11.96 6.75 -15.20
N GLU A 28 12.92 5.88 -15.56
CA GLU A 28 12.62 4.63 -16.27
C GLU A 28 11.81 3.65 -15.40
N GLU A 29 12.12 3.56 -14.11
CA GLU A 29 11.33 2.78 -13.16
C GLU A 29 9.87 3.28 -13.12
N ARG A 30 9.65 4.59 -13.11
CA ARG A 30 8.31 5.19 -13.19
C ARG A 30 7.60 4.80 -14.48
N ARG A 31 8.29 4.91 -15.65
CA ARG A 31 7.70 4.50 -16.92
C ARG A 31 7.28 3.03 -16.87
N MET A 32 8.20 2.15 -16.53
CA MET A 32 7.97 0.71 -16.51
C MET A 32 6.87 0.28 -15.51
N ARG A 33 6.91 0.84 -14.30
CA ARG A 33 5.97 0.44 -13.23
C ARG A 33 4.61 1.11 -13.29
N THR A 34 4.54 2.32 -13.87
CA THR A 34 3.30 3.12 -13.84
C THR A 34 2.81 3.46 -15.23
N GLU A 35 3.61 4.11 -16.09
CA GLU A 35 3.13 4.66 -17.35
C GLU A 35 2.82 3.56 -18.38
N ASP A 36 3.64 2.52 -18.43
CA ASP A 36 3.47 1.36 -19.29
C ASP A 36 2.52 0.30 -18.70
N ASN A 37 2.01 0.53 -17.48
CA ASN A 37 1.10 -0.38 -16.80
C ASN A 37 -0.29 0.26 -16.62
N PRO A 38 -1.27 -0.12 -17.45
CA PRO A 38 -2.62 0.45 -17.39
C PRO A 38 -3.30 0.33 -16.03
N HIS A 39 -3.10 -0.77 -15.29
CA HIS A 39 -3.67 -0.95 -13.96
C HIS A 39 -3.03 0.02 -12.95
N ALA A 40 -1.71 0.15 -12.98
CA ALA A 40 -1.00 1.08 -12.12
C ALA A 40 -1.42 2.54 -12.36
N LEU A 41 -1.63 2.93 -13.64
CA LEU A 41 -2.20 4.23 -13.99
C LEU A 41 -3.59 4.44 -13.39
N VAL A 42 -4.46 3.43 -13.42
CA VAL A 42 -5.79 3.52 -12.79
C VAL A 42 -5.66 3.76 -11.29
N TYR A 43 -4.79 3.03 -10.59
CA TYR A 43 -4.58 3.21 -9.15
C TYR A 43 -3.94 4.55 -8.80
N GLU A 44 -2.98 5.03 -9.58
CA GLU A 44 -2.40 6.36 -9.40
C GLU A 44 -3.49 7.44 -9.52
N ARG A 45 -4.34 7.35 -10.53
CA ARG A 45 -5.44 8.29 -10.75
C ARG A 45 -6.54 8.14 -9.69
N LEU A 46 -6.86 6.92 -9.27
CA LEU A 46 -7.79 6.66 -8.17
C LEU A 46 -7.34 7.39 -6.90
N ASN A 47 -6.09 7.21 -6.49
CA ASN A 47 -5.54 7.87 -5.31
C ASN A 47 -5.56 9.40 -5.45
N SER A 48 -5.22 9.94 -6.63
CA SER A 48 -5.20 11.38 -6.86
C SER A 48 -6.57 12.04 -6.74
N VAL A 49 -7.65 11.31 -6.99
CA VAL A 49 -9.03 11.82 -6.84
C VAL A 49 -9.68 11.42 -5.51
N ALA A 50 -9.27 10.28 -4.92
CA ALA A 50 -9.76 9.84 -3.61
C ALA A 50 -9.31 10.80 -2.51
N PHE A 51 -8.07 11.29 -2.56
CA PHE A 51 -7.49 12.17 -1.57
C PHE A 51 -7.34 13.60 -2.11
N GLN A 52 -7.82 14.58 -1.36
CA GLN A 52 -7.70 16.01 -1.71
C GLN A 52 -6.53 16.67 -0.99
N ALA A 53 -6.41 16.45 0.31
CA ALA A 53 -5.38 17.05 1.15
C ALA A 53 -4.28 16.05 1.51
N HIS A 54 -4.63 14.78 1.76
CA HIS A 54 -3.70 13.79 2.24
C HIS A 54 -2.60 13.47 1.19
N PRO A 55 -1.33 13.29 1.61
CA PRO A 55 -0.21 13.02 0.70
C PRO A 55 -0.37 11.76 -0.16
N TYR A 56 -1.21 10.80 0.23
CA TYR A 56 -1.50 9.59 -0.57
C TYR A 56 -2.09 9.87 -1.96
N ARG A 57 -2.51 11.10 -2.23
CA ARG A 57 -2.85 11.55 -3.59
C ARG A 57 -1.66 11.58 -4.55
N ARG A 58 -0.43 11.54 -4.02
CA ARG A 58 0.80 11.58 -4.80
C ARG A 58 1.38 10.16 -4.89
N PRO A 59 1.86 9.74 -6.07
CA PRO A 59 2.55 8.47 -6.17
C PRO A 59 3.85 8.48 -5.37
N VAL A 60 4.24 7.33 -4.82
CA VAL A 60 5.46 7.18 -4.02
C VAL A 60 6.69 7.56 -4.83
N ILE A 61 6.75 7.14 -6.11
CA ILE A 61 7.86 7.45 -7.02
C ILE A 61 7.86 8.92 -7.49
N GLY A 62 6.82 9.70 -7.18
CA GLY A 62 6.65 11.07 -7.65
C GLY A 62 6.00 11.17 -9.04
N TRP A 63 5.60 12.38 -9.42
CA TRP A 63 5.16 12.68 -10.79
C TRP A 63 6.37 12.87 -11.70
N MET A 64 6.25 12.53 -12.99
CA MET A 64 7.36 12.74 -13.96
C MET A 64 7.84 14.19 -13.94
N ASN A 65 6.92 15.16 -13.89
CA ASN A 65 7.31 16.58 -13.81
C ASN A 65 8.12 16.92 -12.55
N ASP A 66 7.84 16.26 -11.40
CA ASP A 66 8.64 16.46 -10.18
C ASP A 66 10.05 15.88 -10.37
N LEU A 67 10.15 14.71 -11.02
CA LEU A 67 11.43 14.07 -11.34
C LEU A 67 12.23 14.90 -12.34
N ASP A 68 11.60 15.41 -13.42
CA ASP A 68 12.26 16.25 -14.42
C ASP A 68 12.89 17.52 -13.83
N ASN A 69 12.34 18.02 -12.72
CA ASN A 69 12.79 19.25 -12.07
C ASN A 69 13.57 19.00 -10.77
N MET A 70 13.75 17.74 -10.36
CA MET A 70 14.46 17.38 -9.13
C MET A 70 15.96 17.65 -9.26
N THR A 71 16.53 18.26 -8.25
CA THR A 71 17.96 18.58 -8.18
C THR A 71 18.67 17.77 -7.09
N VAL A 72 20.00 17.66 -7.21
CA VAL A 72 20.80 17.06 -6.14
C VAL A 72 20.64 17.80 -4.81
N ALA A 73 20.41 19.11 -4.84
CA ALA A 73 20.19 19.92 -3.64
C ALA A 73 18.88 19.53 -2.93
N ASP A 74 17.82 19.18 -3.67
CA ASP A 74 16.57 18.71 -3.07
C ASP A 74 16.79 17.39 -2.32
N THR A 75 17.54 16.47 -2.91
CA THR A 75 17.86 15.18 -2.29
C THR A 75 18.78 15.35 -1.08
N GLN A 76 19.78 16.23 -1.17
CA GLN A 76 20.66 16.57 -0.04
C GLN A 76 19.86 17.18 1.12
N ASN A 77 18.97 18.13 0.82
CA ASN A 77 18.11 18.77 1.83
C ASN A 77 17.19 17.78 2.51
N TRP A 78 16.61 16.85 1.73
CA TRP A 78 15.78 15.77 2.28
C TRP A 78 16.61 14.86 3.20
N TYR A 79 17.77 14.40 2.75
CA TYR A 79 18.66 13.55 3.53
C TYR A 79 19.06 14.21 4.85
N HIS A 80 19.58 15.44 4.83
CA HIS A 80 19.96 16.17 6.05
C HIS A 80 18.78 16.47 6.99
N SER A 81 17.57 16.56 6.45
CA SER A 81 16.38 16.84 7.26
C SER A 81 15.84 15.61 7.98
N TRP A 82 15.94 14.43 7.38
CA TRP A 82 15.20 13.27 7.83
C TRP A 82 16.05 12.06 8.24
N TYR A 83 17.29 11.96 7.76
CA TYR A 83 18.21 10.88 8.13
C TYR A 83 18.91 11.24 9.43
N ALA A 84 18.38 10.71 10.53
CA ALA A 84 18.90 10.92 11.87
C ALA A 84 18.56 9.74 12.77
N PRO A 85 19.39 9.39 13.78
CA PRO A 85 19.10 8.29 14.71
C PRO A 85 17.76 8.44 15.44
N ASN A 86 17.39 9.67 15.79
CA ASN A 86 16.11 9.95 16.44
C ASN A 86 14.89 9.92 15.49
N ASN A 87 15.07 9.58 14.23
CA ASN A 87 14.02 9.35 13.24
C ASN A 87 14.16 7.98 12.55
N ALA A 88 14.97 7.08 13.09
CA ALA A 88 15.22 5.75 12.54
C ALA A 88 14.86 4.67 13.56
N THR A 89 14.42 3.54 13.06
CA THR A 89 14.23 2.30 13.82
C THR A 89 15.06 1.22 13.15
N LEU A 90 15.93 0.58 13.91
CA LEU A 90 16.71 -0.57 13.45
C LEU A 90 15.97 -1.85 13.85
N VAL A 91 15.55 -2.62 12.86
CA VAL A 91 14.93 -3.93 13.06
C VAL A 91 15.87 -5.00 12.53
N VAL A 92 16.17 -6.00 13.34
CA VAL A 92 17.02 -7.14 12.98
C VAL A 92 16.29 -8.42 13.33
N VAL A 93 16.17 -9.31 12.36
CA VAL A 93 15.54 -10.63 12.53
C VAL A 93 16.46 -11.68 11.96
N GLY A 94 16.73 -12.75 12.72
CA GLY A 94 17.59 -13.84 12.32
C GLY A 94 18.13 -14.60 13.53
N ASP A 95 19.06 -15.50 13.30
CA ASP A 95 19.81 -16.21 14.36
C ASP A 95 20.91 -15.28 14.90
N VAL A 96 20.51 -14.39 15.83
CA VAL A 96 21.39 -13.37 16.40
C VAL A 96 21.30 -13.36 17.91
N ASP A 97 22.44 -13.18 18.57
CA ASP A 97 22.49 -12.91 19.99
C ASP A 97 22.18 -11.42 20.22
N HIS A 98 21.13 -11.14 21.02
CA HIS A 98 20.61 -9.78 21.20
C HIS A 98 21.62 -8.87 21.95
N GLU A 99 22.40 -9.39 22.90
CA GLU A 99 23.40 -8.60 23.62
C GLU A 99 24.52 -8.15 22.66
N THR A 100 25.04 -9.07 21.87
CA THR A 100 26.01 -8.77 20.80
C THR A 100 25.45 -7.76 19.82
N LEU A 101 24.16 -7.90 19.45
CA LEU A 101 23.47 -7.00 18.54
C LEU A 101 23.39 -5.57 19.10
N PHE A 102 23.01 -5.42 20.37
CA PHE A 102 22.95 -4.12 21.03
C PHE A 102 24.32 -3.46 21.13
N HIS A 103 25.36 -4.21 21.45
CA HIS A 103 26.74 -3.69 21.45
C HIS A 103 27.19 -3.22 20.05
N LEU A 104 26.83 -3.95 19.00
CA LEU A 104 27.13 -3.53 17.63
C LEU A 104 26.33 -2.27 17.24
N ALA A 105 25.06 -2.21 17.61
CA ALA A 105 24.24 -1.03 17.35
C ALA A 105 24.80 0.21 18.07
N GLU A 106 25.13 0.10 19.37
CA GLU A 106 25.76 1.16 20.13
C GLU A 106 27.11 1.58 19.53
N LYS A 107 27.94 0.62 19.16
CA LYS A 107 29.25 0.88 18.54
C LYS A 107 29.14 1.70 17.26
N TYR A 108 28.21 1.37 16.35
CA TYR A 108 28.15 1.96 15.03
C TYR A 108 27.21 3.16 14.95
N TYR A 109 26.08 3.14 15.66
CA TYR A 109 25.09 4.22 15.61
C TYR A 109 25.14 5.16 16.82
N GLY A 110 25.63 4.71 17.97
CA GLY A 110 25.63 5.49 19.21
C GLY A 110 26.39 6.82 19.13
N GLY A 111 27.43 6.90 18.28
CA GLY A 111 28.18 8.13 18.04
C GLY A 111 27.52 9.13 17.07
N ILE A 112 26.47 8.74 16.34
CA ILE A 112 25.80 9.60 15.38
C ILE A 112 24.89 10.58 16.11
N LYS A 113 25.13 11.88 15.89
CA LYS A 113 24.37 12.94 16.57
C LYS A 113 22.94 13.06 16.04
N SER A 114 21.99 13.08 16.93
CA SER A 114 20.61 13.46 16.61
C SER A 114 20.49 14.96 16.30
N HIS A 115 19.46 15.35 15.56
CA HIS A 115 19.14 16.75 15.29
C HIS A 115 17.63 17.01 15.37
N THR A 116 17.25 18.28 15.37
CA THR A 116 15.82 18.67 15.36
C THR A 116 15.18 18.30 14.04
N LEU A 117 14.17 17.44 14.09
CA LEU A 117 13.41 17.04 12.91
C LEU A 117 12.42 18.12 12.48
N PRO A 118 12.16 18.26 11.17
CA PRO A 118 11.10 19.14 10.71
C PRO A 118 9.74 18.76 11.30
N GLN A 119 9.01 19.76 11.77
CA GLN A 119 7.66 19.54 12.29
C GLN A 119 6.70 19.20 11.16
N ARG A 120 6.12 18.00 11.20
CA ARG A 120 5.09 17.58 10.25
C ARG A 120 3.76 18.25 10.62
N ARG A 121 3.16 18.92 9.66
CA ARG A 121 1.81 19.47 9.82
C ARG A 121 0.79 18.39 9.48
N PRO A 122 -0.18 18.10 10.35
CA PRO A 122 -1.23 17.16 10.01
C PRO A 122 -2.08 17.73 8.86
N LEU A 123 -2.32 16.92 7.85
CA LEU A 123 -3.22 17.22 6.75
C LEU A 123 -4.50 16.42 6.97
N VAL A 124 -5.57 17.13 7.29
CA VAL A 124 -6.89 16.52 7.51
C VAL A 124 -7.59 16.41 6.16
N GLU A 125 -7.97 15.20 5.81
CA GLU A 125 -8.71 14.95 4.58
C GLU A 125 -10.16 15.44 4.73
N PRO A 126 -10.68 16.29 3.83
CA PRO A 126 -12.05 16.75 3.90
C PRO A 126 -13.04 15.62 3.60
N GLU A 127 -14.26 15.77 4.14
CA GLU A 127 -15.35 14.84 3.84
C GLU A 127 -15.67 14.81 2.34
N GLN A 128 -15.93 13.62 1.84
CA GLN A 128 -16.36 13.42 0.46
C GLN A 128 -17.89 13.54 0.36
N LEU A 129 -18.37 14.60 -0.24
CA LEU A 129 -19.81 14.92 -0.31
C LEU A 129 -20.55 14.22 -1.47
N GLY A 130 -19.87 13.40 -2.28
CA GLY A 130 -20.52 12.71 -3.40
C GLY A 130 -19.59 11.72 -4.10
N ILE A 131 -20.13 11.00 -5.09
CA ILE A 131 -19.38 10.04 -5.90
C ILE A 131 -18.46 10.79 -6.85
N LYS A 132 -17.18 10.41 -6.86
CA LYS A 132 -16.20 10.83 -7.86
C LYS A 132 -16.04 9.72 -8.90
N ARG A 133 -16.13 10.08 -10.19
CA ARG A 133 -15.90 9.15 -11.31
C ARG A 133 -14.81 9.69 -12.21
N LEU A 134 -13.90 8.81 -12.60
CA LEU A 134 -12.82 9.13 -13.51
C LEU A 134 -12.71 8.04 -14.58
N SER A 135 -12.53 8.44 -15.84
CA SER A 135 -12.19 7.54 -16.92
C SER A 135 -10.76 7.79 -17.36
N VAL A 136 -9.94 6.74 -17.32
CA VAL A 136 -8.53 6.76 -17.75
C VAL A 136 -8.41 6.09 -19.10
N LYS A 137 -7.83 6.79 -20.09
CA LYS A 137 -7.48 6.19 -21.38
C LYS A 137 -6.03 5.73 -21.32
N ALA A 138 -5.82 4.45 -21.52
CA ALA A 138 -4.51 3.81 -21.54
C ALA A 138 -4.46 2.71 -22.59
N PRO A 139 -3.28 2.34 -23.11
CA PRO A 139 -3.13 1.24 -24.07
C PRO A 139 -3.35 -0.10 -23.34
N ALA A 140 -4.60 -0.56 -23.27
CA ALA A 140 -4.98 -1.82 -22.64
C ALA A 140 -5.86 -2.64 -23.56
N LYS A 141 -5.71 -3.98 -23.51
CA LYS A 141 -6.53 -4.90 -24.30
C LYS A 141 -7.95 -5.02 -23.74
N LEU A 142 -8.08 -4.95 -22.43
CA LEU A 142 -9.35 -5.09 -21.73
C LEU A 142 -9.55 -3.89 -20.79
N PRO A 143 -10.81 -3.46 -20.61
CA PRO A 143 -11.12 -2.43 -19.64
C PRO A 143 -10.89 -2.92 -18.22
N TYR A 144 -10.60 -2.01 -17.30
CA TYR A 144 -10.38 -2.29 -15.89
C TYR A 144 -11.18 -1.31 -15.02
N LEU A 145 -11.81 -1.81 -13.98
CA LEU A 145 -12.56 -1.03 -12.99
C LEU A 145 -11.87 -1.08 -11.64
N ALA A 146 -11.73 0.06 -10.98
CA ALA A 146 -11.40 0.15 -9.57
C ALA A 146 -12.40 1.06 -8.86
N MET A 147 -12.97 0.60 -7.76
CA MET A 147 -13.87 1.36 -6.88
C MET A 147 -13.26 1.41 -5.49
N ALA A 148 -13.35 2.58 -4.83
CA ALA A 148 -12.80 2.76 -3.50
C ALA A 148 -13.76 3.52 -2.59
N TRP A 149 -13.74 3.14 -1.31
CA TRP A 149 -14.45 3.82 -0.23
C TRP A 149 -13.46 4.19 0.86
N LYS A 150 -13.53 5.41 1.38
CA LYS A 150 -12.80 5.80 2.58
C LYS A 150 -13.39 5.06 3.76
N VAL A 151 -12.54 4.40 4.51
CA VAL A 151 -12.93 3.55 5.64
C VAL A 151 -12.01 3.77 6.84
N PRO A 152 -12.44 3.43 8.06
CA PRO A 152 -11.61 3.50 9.24
C PRO A 152 -10.34 2.66 9.08
N LYS A 153 -9.23 3.15 9.64
CA LYS A 153 -8.00 2.41 9.85
C LYS A 153 -7.85 2.01 11.32
N LEU A 154 -6.96 1.09 11.60
CA LEU A 154 -6.62 0.70 12.97
C LEU A 154 -5.84 1.82 13.67
N LYS A 155 -6.34 2.29 14.81
CA LYS A 155 -5.70 3.28 15.68
C LYS A 155 -5.43 2.72 17.07
N ASP A 156 -6.36 1.90 17.56
CA ASP A 156 -6.30 1.26 18.87
C ASP A 156 -6.62 -0.23 18.70
N ILE A 157 -5.60 -1.08 18.90
CA ILE A 157 -5.71 -2.53 18.69
C ILE A 157 -6.74 -3.20 19.60
N ASP A 158 -7.04 -2.61 20.74
CA ASP A 158 -7.94 -3.18 21.73
C ASP A 158 -9.39 -2.71 21.56
N LYS A 159 -9.60 -1.50 21.01
CA LYS A 159 -10.92 -0.86 20.94
C LYS A 159 -11.53 -0.87 19.55
N ASP A 160 -10.71 -0.71 18.51
CA ASP A 160 -11.21 -0.63 17.15
C ASP A 160 -11.67 -2.01 16.66
N ARG A 161 -12.94 -2.10 16.24
CA ARG A 161 -13.52 -3.34 15.70
C ARG A 161 -13.68 -3.30 14.18
N ASP A 162 -14.03 -2.14 13.65
CA ASP A 162 -14.30 -1.97 12.22
C ASP A 162 -13.12 -2.32 11.32
N PRO A 163 -11.86 -1.97 11.64
CA PRO A 163 -10.72 -2.39 10.83
C PRO A 163 -10.60 -3.91 10.71
N TYR A 164 -10.80 -4.65 11.79
CA TYR A 164 -10.78 -6.11 11.76
C TYR A 164 -11.96 -6.69 10.97
N ALA A 165 -13.14 -6.08 11.10
CA ALA A 165 -14.31 -6.48 10.31
C ALA A 165 -14.09 -6.23 8.82
N LEU A 166 -13.45 -5.11 8.44
CA LEU A 166 -13.11 -4.80 7.05
C LEU A 166 -12.05 -5.76 6.48
N GLN A 167 -11.07 -6.18 7.28
CA GLN A 167 -10.12 -7.22 6.87
C GLN A 167 -10.83 -8.55 6.60
N MET A 168 -11.72 -8.95 7.50
CA MET A 168 -12.53 -10.17 7.31
C MET A 168 -13.44 -10.04 6.10
N LEU A 169 -14.04 -8.87 5.87
CA LEU A 169 -14.87 -8.59 4.69
C LEU A 169 -14.07 -8.74 3.39
N ALA A 170 -12.87 -8.16 3.32
CA ALA A 170 -12.00 -8.32 2.17
C ALA A 170 -11.67 -9.79 1.90
N ALA A 171 -11.35 -10.56 2.95
CA ALA A 171 -11.04 -11.97 2.85
C ALA A 171 -12.26 -12.86 2.47
N VAL A 172 -13.47 -12.51 2.90
CA VAL A 172 -14.71 -13.19 2.47
C VAL A 172 -14.96 -12.93 0.99
N LEU A 173 -14.71 -11.71 0.53
CA LEU A 173 -14.90 -11.33 -0.87
C LEU A 173 -13.82 -11.92 -1.77
N ASP A 174 -12.53 -11.82 -1.39
CA ASP A 174 -11.37 -12.19 -2.24
C ASP A 174 -10.17 -12.74 -1.44
N GLY A 175 -10.39 -13.60 -0.47
CA GLY A 175 -9.30 -14.21 0.29
C GLY A 175 -8.69 -15.47 -0.33
N HIS A 176 -9.38 -16.10 -1.28
CA HIS A 176 -8.95 -17.35 -1.96
C HIS A 176 -9.88 -17.69 -3.12
N GLU A 177 -9.52 -18.72 -3.91
CA GLU A 177 -10.28 -19.16 -5.09
C GLU A 177 -11.77 -19.48 -4.85
N ALA A 178 -12.17 -19.88 -3.63
CA ALA A 178 -13.55 -20.15 -3.30
C ALA A 178 -14.29 -18.98 -2.62
N SER A 179 -13.64 -17.79 -2.55
CA SER A 179 -14.27 -16.57 -2.03
C SER A 179 -15.36 -16.04 -2.98
N ARG A 180 -16.21 -15.14 -2.48
CA ARG A 180 -17.46 -14.76 -3.15
C ARG A 180 -17.24 -14.19 -4.54
N LEU A 181 -16.26 -13.29 -4.73
CA LEU A 181 -16.02 -12.69 -6.04
C LEU A 181 -15.58 -13.72 -7.08
N ALA A 182 -14.60 -14.55 -6.75
CA ALA A 182 -14.13 -15.60 -7.63
C ALA A 182 -15.22 -16.64 -7.92
N LYS A 183 -15.96 -17.08 -6.89
CA LYS A 183 -17.04 -18.06 -7.03
C LYS A 183 -18.22 -17.53 -7.84
N ASN A 184 -18.71 -16.33 -7.52
CA ASN A 184 -19.98 -15.83 -8.03
C ASN A 184 -19.79 -15.09 -9.37
N LEU A 185 -18.77 -14.22 -9.49
CA LEU A 185 -18.62 -13.34 -10.66
C LEU A 185 -17.73 -13.93 -11.74
N VAL A 186 -16.67 -14.67 -11.36
CA VAL A 186 -15.74 -15.26 -12.34
C VAL A 186 -16.26 -16.61 -12.80
N ARG A 187 -16.48 -17.58 -11.90
CA ARG A 187 -16.88 -18.93 -12.28
C ARG A 187 -18.39 -19.11 -12.45
N GLY A 188 -19.20 -18.44 -11.61
CA GLY A 188 -20.64 -18.56 -11.63
C GLY A 188 -21.30 -17.79 -12.76
N GLN A 189 -21.40 -16.49 -12.63
CA GLN A 189 -22.06 -15.60 -13.59
C GLN A 189 -21.21 -15.32 -14.83
N LYS A 190 -19.89 -15.52 -14.75
CA LYS A 190 -18.92 -15.27 -15.83
C LYS A 190 -18.95 -13.83 -16.35
N ILE A 191 -19.31 -12.87 -15.51
CA ILE A 191 -19.33 -11.43 -15.81
C ILE A 191 -17.92 -10.85 -15.71
N ALA A 192 -17.10 -11.39 -14.81
CA ALA A 192 -15.73 -10.95 -14.59
C ALA A 192 -14.72 -11.96 -15.10
N GLN A 193 -13.65 -11.49 -15.73
CA GLN A 193 -12.44 -12.25 -15.96
C GLN A 193 -11.63 -12.34 -14.65
N SER A 194 -11.58 -11.23 -13.91
CA SER A 194 -11.02 -11.14 -12.57
C SER A 194 -11.83 -10.17 -11.71
N ALA A 195 -11.89 -10.44 -10.41
CA ALA A 195 -12.49 -9.53 -9.46
C ALA A 195 -11.75 -9.65 -8.12
N GLY A 196 -11.43 -8.52 -7.50
CA GLY A 196 -10.66 -8.42 -6.29
C GLY A 196 -11.28 -7.53 -5.23
N ALA A 197 -10.86 -7.73 -3.97
CA ALA A 197 -11.20 -6.89 -2.84
C ALA A 197 -9.96 -6.71 -1.94
N GLY A 198 -9.69 -5.46 -1.53
CA GLY A 198 -8.53 -5.15 -0.70
C GLY A 198 -8.83 -4.11 0.37
N TYR A 199 -8.17 -4.26 1.52
CA TYR A 199 -8.17 -3.31 2.60
C TYR A 199 -6.88 -3.42 3.41
N ASP A 200 -6.28 -2.30 3.75
CA ASP A 200 -5.13 -2.24 4.64
C ASP A 200 -5.48 -1.45 5.91
N ALA A 201 -5.45 -2.13 7.04
CA ALA A 201 -5.74 -1.55 8.36
C ALA A 201 -4.57 -0.74 8.92
N ALA A 202 -3.32 -1.03 8.53
CA ALA A 202 -2.10 -0.53 9.16
C ALA A 202 -1.50 0.69 8.47
N LEU A 203 -2.30 1.47 7.75
CA LEU A 203 -1.84 2.67 7.09
C LEU A 203 -1.65 3.85 8.06
N ARG A 204 -0.63 4.67 7.80
CA ARG A 204 -0.40 5.90 8.55
C ARG A 204 -1.50 6.95 8.32
N GLY A 205 -2.01 7.06 7.10
CA GLY A 205 -3.09 7.97 6.70
C GLY A 205 -4.47 7.32 6.70
N GLU A 206 -5.40 7.93 5.97
CA GLU A 206 -6.72 7.37 5.69
C GLU A 206 -6.60 6.07 4.89
N SER A 207 -7.49 5.12 5.16
CA SER A 207 -7.54 3.86 4.42
C SER A 207 -8.67 3.83 3.40
N LEU A 208 -8.47 3.00 2.38
CA LEU A 208 -9.47 2.71 1.36
C LEU A 208 -9.84 1.22 1.41
N PHE A 209 -11.13 0.94 1.32
CA PHE A 209 -11.61 -0.38 0.92
C PHE A 209 -11.77 -0.36 -0.59
N ILE A 210 -11.14 -1.28 -1.28
CA ILE A 210 -11.08 -1.30 -2.75
C ILE A 210 -11.77 -2.55 -3.27
N LEU A 211 -12.60 -2.37 -4.30
CA LEU A 211 -13.04 -3.44 -5.18
C LEU A 211 -12.56 -3.13 -6.58
N ASP A 212 -12.03 -4.13 -7.26
CA ASP A 212 -11.52 -3.97 -8.61
C ASP A 212 -11.80 -5.20 -9.48
N GLY A 213 -11.57 -5.08 -10.78
CA GLY A 213 -11.71 -6.22 -11.67
C GLY A 213 -11.69 -5.85 -13.15
N GLN A 214 -11.70 -6.91 -13.95
CA GLN A 214 -11.84 -6.83 -15.40
C GLN A 214 -13.13 -7.54 -15.82
N PRO A 215 -13.97 -6.95 -16.68
CA PRO A 215 -15.11 -7.65 -17.23
C PRO A 215 -14.64 -8.82 -18.11
N ALA A 216 -15.43 -9.88 -18.14
CA ALA A 216 -15.22 -10.96 -19.09
C ALA A 216 -15.55 -10.50 -20.52
N GLU A 217 -15.08 -11.25 -21.51
CA GLU A 217 -15.38 -10.95 -22.91
C GLU A 217 -16.89 -10.86 -23.16
N GLY A 218 -17.31 -9.84 -23.87
CA GLY A 218 -18.73 -9.55 -24.14
C GLY A 218 -19.45 -8.78 -23.02
N HIS A 219 -18.82 -8.54 -21.89
CA HIS A 219 -19.38 -7.76 -20.77
C HIS A 219 -18.78 -6.36 -20.66
N THR A 220 -19.56 -5.45 -20.11
CA THR A 220 -19.22 -4.04 -19.95
C THR A 220 -18.70 -3.72 -18.53
N ILE A 221 -18.01 -2.59 -18.38
CA ILE A 221 -17.63 -2.03 -17.06
C ILE A 221 -18.88 -1.78 -16.19
N GLY A 222 -19.99 -1.35 -16.78
CA GLY A 222 -21.24 -1.09 -16.04
C GLY A 222 -21.84 -2.37 -15.46
N GLU A 223 -21.82 -3.48 -16.19
CA GLU A 223 -22.26 -4.79 -15.70
C GLU A 223 -21.35 -5.28 -14.57
N LEU A 224 -20.03 -5.14 -14.71
CA LEU A 224 -19.09 -5.49 -13.66
C LEU A 224 -19.29 -4.64 -12.41
N GLU A 225 -19.46 -3.32 -12.53
CA GLU A 225 -19.76 -2.43 -11.41
C GLU A 225 -21.05 -2.87 -10.68
N ALA A 226 -22.10 -3.14 -11.44
CA ALA A 226 -23.37 -3.58 -10.87
C ALA A 226 -23.23 -4.92 -10.14
N ALA A 227 -22.48 -5.86 -10.69
CA ALA A 227 -22.21 -7.17 -10.08
C ALA A 227 -21.40 -7.05 -8.78
N LEU A 228 -20.31 -6.26 -8.77
CA LEU A 228 -19.52 -6.01 -7.56
C LEU A 228 -20.35 -5.34 -6.45
N ARG A 229 -21.15 -4.33 -6.79
CA ARG A 229 -22.10 -3.71 -5.85
C ARG A 229 -23.17 -4.69 -5.38
N GLY A 230 -23.58 -5.62 -6.22
CA GLY A 230 -24.50 -6.69 -5.88
C GLY A 230 -23.95 -7.63 -4.79
N GLU A 231 -22.65 -7.97 -4.84
CA GLU A 231 -22.01 -8.77 -3.78
C GLU A 231 -21.97 -8.03 -2.45
N ILE A 232 -21.67 -6.73 -2.44
CA ILE A 232 -21.75 -5.91 -1.22
C ILE A 232 -23.17 -5.88 -0.68
N ARG A 233 -24.17 -5.67 -1.54
CA ARG A 233 -25.59 -5.65 -1.14
C ARG A 233 -26.02 -6.98 -0.52
N ARG A 234 -25.62 -8.11 -1.09
CA ARG A 234 -25.90 -9.43 -0.52
C ARG A 234 -25.34 -9.58 0.89
N ILE A 235 -24.14 -9.04 1.14
CA ILE A 235 -23.56 -9.06 2.48
C ILE A 235 -24.37 -8.15 3.43
N GLN A 236 -24.79 -6.98 2.98
CA GLN A 236 -25.62 -6.07 3.78
C GLN A 236 -26.99 -6.68 4.14
N GLU A 237 -27.61 -7.41 3.22
CA GLU A 237 -28.94 -7.98 3.38
C GLU A 237 -28.92 -9.32 4.13
N SER A 238 -27.95 -10.19 3.86
CA SER A 238 -27.94 -11.58 4.33
C SER A 238 -26.76 -11.89 5.26
N GLY A 239 -25.84 -10.97 5.42
CA GLY A 239 -24.62 -11.16 6.22
C GLY A 239 -23.61 -12.14 5.60
N VAL A 240 -22.75 -12.64 6.47
CA VAL A 240 -21.75 -13.68 6.19
C VAL A 240 -22.15 -14.94 6.97
N THR A 241 -22.08 -16.11 6.36
CA THR A 241 -22.41 -17.35 7.07
C THR A 241 -21.34 -17.68 8.13
N ALA A 242 -21.74 -18.40 9.18
CA ALA A 242 -20.82 -18.83 10.22
C ALA A 242 -19.68 -19.70 9.66
N GLU A 243 -19.98 -20.52 8.64
CA GLU A 243 -19.00 -21.37 7.96
C GLU A 243 -17.99 -20.54 7.14
N GLU A 244 -18.45 -19.54 6.36
CA GLU A 244 -17.57 -18.63 5.63
C GLU A 244 -16.64 -17.90 6.60
N LEU A 245 -17.20 -17.35 7.68
CA LEU A 245 -16.41 -16.60 8.68
C LEU A 245 -15.39 -17.50 9.39
N ALA A 246 -15.78 -18.73 9.77
CA ALA A 246 -14.87 -19.68 10.39
C ALA A 246 -13.71 -20.04 9.45
N ARG A 247 -14.00 -20.31 8.18
CA ARG A 247 -12.97 -20.59 7.17
C ARG A 247 -12.00 -19.42 7.01
N VAL A 248 -12.50 -18.22 6.83
CA VAL A 248 -11.66 -17.01 6.64
C VAL A 248 -10.79 -16.75 7.86
N LYS A 249 -11.35 -16.86 9.09
CA LYS A 249 -10.56 -16.74 10.32
C LYS A 249 -9.44 -17.76 10.39
N THR A 250 -9.72 -19.02 10.09
CA THR A 250 -8.69 -20.08 10.08
C THR A 250 -7.60 -19.78 9.08
N GLN A 251 -7.94 -19.35 7.87
CA GLN A 251 -6.97 -19.01 6.83
C GLN A 251 -6.13 -17.78 7.20
N THR A 252 -6.75 -16.75 7.80
CA THR A 252 -6.03 -15.57 8.27
C THR A 252 -5.03 -15.93 9.38
N ILE A 253 -5.45 -16.74 10.36
CA ILE A 253 -4.57 -17.20 11.43
C ILE A 253 -3.42 -18.05 10.86
N ALA A 254 -3.72 -19.00 9.98
CA ALA A 254 -2.70 -19.82 9.33
C ALA A 254 -1.70 -18.97 8.54
N GLY A 255 -2.18 -17.97 7.80
CA GLY A 255 -1.33 -17.01 7.09
C GLY A 255 -0.38 -16.26 8.02
N GLN A 256 -0.86 -15.81 9.18
CA GLN A 256 -0.01 -15.14 10.18
C GLN A 256 1.03 -16.10 10.80
N ILE A 257 0.67 -17.38 11.01
CA ILE A 257 1.62 -18.37 11.51
C ILE A 257 2.71 -18.63 10.47
N TYR A 258 2.33 -18.85 9.20
CA TYR A 258 3.30 -19.12 8.11
C TYR A 258 4.23 -17.94 7.81
N LYS A 259 3.80 -16.71 8.02
CA LYS A 259 4.68 -15.54 7.90
C LYS A 259 5.88 -15.61 8.84
N ARG A 260 5.74 -16.27 10.01
CA ARG A 260 6.83 -16.44 10.98
C ARG A 260 7.97 -17.31 10.49
N ASP A 261 7.76 -18.09 9.43
CA ASP A 261 8.82 -18.87 8.80
C ASP A 261 9.74 -18.00 7.91
N SER A 262 9.33 -16.76 7.62
CA SER A 262 10.09 -15.81 6.83
C SER A 262 10.73 -14.73 7.71
N MET A 263 12.06 -14.68 7.76
CA MET A 263 12.79 -13.61 8.45
C MET A 263 12.40 -12.23 7.93
N MET A 264 12.28 -12.07 6.61
CA MET A 264 11.81 -10.83 5.99
C MET A 264 10.37 -10.51 6.39
N GLY A 265 9.48 -11.52 6.41
CA GLY A 265 8.09 -11.37 6.86
C GLY A 265 8.01 -10.85 8.28
N GLN A 266 8.81 -11.40 9.20
CA GLN A 266 8.89 -10.94 10.60
C GLN A 266 9.43 -9.51 10.70
N ALA A 267 10.51 -9.20 9.95
CA ALA A 267 11.10 -7.86 9.98
C ALA A 267 10.15 -6.76 9.46
N MET A 268 9.26 -7.11 8.53
CA MET A 268 8.26 -6.18 7.97
C MET A 268 7.03 -5.99 8.88
N GLU A 269 6.81 -6.89 9.84
CA GLU A 269 5.69 -6.81 10.78
C GLU A 269 6.03 -6.04 12.07
N ILE A 270 7.32 -5.93 12.41
CA ILE A 270 7.82 -5.15 13.55
C ILE A 270 7.85 -3.65 13.20
#